data_f74a5386834bc12b98c7a81eeff2ad9b
#
_entry.id   f74a5386834bc12b98c7a81eeff2ad9b
#
_cell.length_a   1.000
_cell.length_b   1.000
_cell.length_c   1.000
_cell.angle_alpha   90.00
_cell.angle_beta   90.00
_cell.angle_gamma   90.00
#
_symmetry.space_group_name_H-M   'P 1'
#
loop_
_entity.id
_entity.type
_entity.pdbx_description
1 polymer ?
#
loop_
_entity_poly.entity_id
_entity_poly.type
_entity_poly.pdbx_seq_one_letter_code
_entity_poly.pdbx_strand_id
1 'polypeptide(L)'
;YSHSGGKDANVPDSLINEFRTKAGRKVYDGQGLMPDIKIEPDYISSFAVMLYNLGYVEDFLDEYMRRNPNMKVDNKSFSITDKDYESFIEFMADKDVPYESQTRMALELLQRTAKQERYDDNFAEDLKQIESKLKDQKMDNLLNYRAEIEDLINADVVLRHNYYRGVVEHNIASDSTVLKAVELLGNGERYARILREQDTQKN
;
A
#
# COMPACT_ATOMS: atom_id res chain seq x y z
N TYR A 1 -12.03 0.64 12.54
CA TYR A 1 -11.82 2.05 12.17
C TYR A 1 -11.49 2.05 10.68
N SER A 2 -12.49 2.40 9.84
CA SER A 2 -12.28 2.53 8.41
C SER A 2 -11.56 3.86 8.16
N HIS A 3 -10.32 3.80 7.73
CA HIS A 3 -9.68 4.93 7.08
C HIS A 3 -10.25 5.04 5.67
N SER A 4 -11.40 5.71 5.57
CA SER A 4 -11.80 6.24 4.27
C SER A 4 -10.74 7.27 3.89
N GLY A 5 -9.97 6.99 2.83
CA GLY A 5 -9.08 7.96 2.18
C GLY A 5 -9.90 9.14 1.66
N GLY A 6 -10.32 10.00 2.58
CA GLY A 6 -10.85 11.31 2.24
C GLY A 6 -9.66 12.14 1.80
N LYS A 7 -9.75 12.73 0.60
CA LYS A 7 -9.02 13.95 0.26
C LYS A 7 -8.99 14.81 1.52
N ASP A 8 -7.80 15.23 1.94
CA ASP A 8 -7.64 16.16 3.05
C ASP A 8 -8.72 17.23 2.88
N ALA A 9 -9.72 17.21 3.78
CA ALA A 9 -10.69 18.29 3.84
C ALA A 9 -9.88 19.48 4.32
N ASN A 10 -9.34 20.24 3.37
CA ASN A 10 -8.59 21.45 3.66
C ASN A 10 -9.54 22.36 4.44
N VAL A 11 -9.41 22.32 5.76
CA VAL A 11 -10.03 23.34 6.59
C VAL A 11 -9.42 24.65 6.14
N PRO A 12 -10.20 25.63 5.70
CA PRO A 12 -9.66 26.93 5.32
C PRO A 12 -8.76 27.49 6.43
N ASP A 13 -7.60 28.00 6.08
CA ASP A 13 -6.64 28.58 7.05
C ASP A 13 -7.27 29.57 8.01
N SER A 14 -8.38 30.21 7.58
CA SER A 14 -9.17 31.14 8.40
C SER A 14 -9.91 30.48 9.58
N LEU A 15 -10.02 29.17 9.60
CA LEU A 15 -10.67 28.40 10.66
C LEU A 15 -9.67 27.67 11.57
N ILE A 16 -8.36 27.83 11.33
CA ILE A 16 -7.29 27.23 12.14
C ILE A 16 -6.84 28.24 13.19
N ASN A 17 -6.96 27.85 14.46
CA ASN A 17 -6.52 28.69 15.57
C ASN A 17 -5.15 28.19 16.08
N GLU A 18 -4.27 29.17 16.41
CA GLU A 18 -2.97 28.88 17.05
C GLU A 18 -3.16 28.88 18.58
N PHE A 19 -2.70 27.82 19.20
CA PHE A 19 -2.57 27.69 20.65
C PHE A 19 -1.12 27.52 21.06
N ARG A 20 -0.80 27.66 22.33
CA ARG A 20 0.53 27.42 22.85
C ARG A 20 0.49 26.49 24.06
N THR A 21 1.41 25.53 24.07
CA THR A 21 1.64 24.68 25.23
C THR A 21 2.26 25.50 26.38
N LYS A 22 2.32 24.92 27.59
CA LYS A 22 3.00 25.55 28.73
C LYS A 22 4.47 25.86 28.45
N ALA A 23 5.12 25.11 27.58
CA ALA A 23 6.51 25.32 27.15
C ALA A 23 6.65 26.31 25.98
N GLY A 24 5.55 26.94 25.53
CA GLY A 24 5.55 27.96 24.48
C GLY A 24 5.48 27.40 23.06
N ARG A 25 5.43 26.09 22.87
CA ARG A 25 5.32 25.45 21.56
C ARG A 25 3.95 25.73 20.94
N LYS A 26 3.92 26.13 19.68
CA LYS A 26 2.70 26.33 18.90
C LYS A 26 2.04 24.99 18.57
N VAL A 27 0.73 24.94 18.71
CA VAL A 27 -0.13 23.85 18.27
C VAL A 27 -1.38 24.44 17.61
N TYR A 28 -1.93 23.72 16.65
CA TYR A 28 -3.05 24.20 15.84
C TYR A 28 -4.25 23.27 16.00
N ASP A 29 -5.45 23.82 15.93
CA ASP A 29 -6.69 23.06 15.82
C ASP A 29 -7.14 22.94 14.36
N GLY A 30 -8.36 22.48 14.14
CA GLY A 30 -9.02 22.43 12.82
C GLY A 30 -9.16 21.00 12.28
N GLN A 31 -8.18 20.13 12.46
CA GLN A 31 -8.23 18.71 12.04
C GLN A 31 -7.70 17.75 13.12
N GLY A 32 -7.72 18.19 14.38
CA GLY A 32 -7.07 17.47 15.47
C GLY A 32 -5.62 17.94 15.67
N LEU A 33 -4.80 17.11 16.34
CA LEU A 33 -3.39 17.43 16.56
C LEU A 33 -2.57 17.05 15.31
N MET A 34 -1.89 18.04 14.73
CA MET A 34 -0.95 17.78 13.65
C MET A 34 0.25 16.99 14.18
N PRO A 35 0.61 15.87 13.51
CA PRO A 35 1.78 15.09 13.91
C PRO A 35 3.08 15.87 13.62
N ASP A 36 4.08 15.71 14.50
CA ASP A 36 5.41 16.30 14.29
C ASP A 36 6.22 15.60 13.21
N ILE A 37 5.91 14.33 12.98
CA ILE A 37 6.53 13.51 11.94
C ILE A 37 5.40 12.94 11.09
N LYS A 38 5.37 13.33 9.82
CA LYS A 38 4.47 12.76 8.83
C LYS A 38 5.11 11.49 8.25
N ILE A 39 4.33 10.45 8.15
CA ILE A 39 4.71 9.20 7.50
C ILE A 39 3.71 9.01 6.37
N GLU A 40 4.23 8.80 5.16
CA GLU A 40 3.36 8.48 4.04
C GLU A 40 2.71 7.11 4.29
N PRO A 41 1.40 7.00 4.11
CA PRO A 41 0.74 5.71 4.27
C PRO A 41 1.20 4.72 3.21
N ASP A 42 1.41 3.49 3.60
CA ASP A 42 1.64 2.39 2.68
C ASP A 42 0.32 2.07 1.98
N TYR A 43 0.26 2.31 0.67
CA TYR A 43 -0.92 2.01 -0.14
C TYR A 43 -0.78 0.62 -0.74
N ILE A 44 -1.84 -0.17 -0.59
CA ILE A 44 -1.97 -1.42 -1.32
C ILE A 44 -2.56 -1.15 -2.72
N SER A 45 -2.02 -1.78 -3.74
CA SER A 45 -2.50 -1.63 -5.11
C SER A 45 -3.92 -2.19 -5.28
N SER A 46 -4.69 -1.57 -6.17
CA SER A 46 -6.02 -2.08 -6.52
C SER A 46 -5.96 -3.49 -7.10
N PHE A 47 -4.83 -3.87 -7.70
CA PHE A 47 -4.62 -5.22 -8.23
C PHE A 47 -4.52 -6.25 -7.09
N ALA A 48 -3.68 -6.00 -6.08
CA ALA A 48 -3.54 -6.89 -4.94
C ALA A 48 -4.86 -7.01 -4.15
N VAL A 49 -5.56 -5.89 -3.93
CA VAL A 49 -6.91 -5.89 -3.33
C VAL A 49 -7.90 -6.72 -4.14
N MET A 50 -7.83 -6.63 -5.48
CA MET A 50 -8.72 -7.43 -6.34
C MET A 50 -8.43 -8.92 -6.22
N LEU A 51 -7.16 -9.34 -6.24
CA LEU A 51 -6.82 -10.76 -6.06
C LEU A 51 -7.36 -11.33 -4.75
N TYR A 52 -7.24 -10.54 -3.68
CA TYR A 52 -7.78 -10.90 -2.38
C TYR A 52 -9.32 -11.01 -2.40
N ASN A 53 -10.01 -10.02 -2.96
CA ASN A 53 -11.47 -10.00 -3.03
C ASN A 53 -12.06 -11.08 -3.94
N LEU A 54 -11.32 -11.53 -4.95
CA LEU A 54 -11.70 -12.66 -5.81
C LEU A 54 -11.45 -14.02 -5.14
N GLY A 55 -10.83 -14.04 -3.95
CA GLY A 55 -10.54 -15.26 -3.20
C GLY A 55 -9.32 -16.05 -3.71
N TYR A 56 -8.55 -15.52 -4.66
CA TYR A 56 -7.42 -16.26 -5.23
C TYR A 56 -6.28 -16.50 -4.24
N VAL A 57 -6.08 -15.57 -3.33
CA VAL A 57 -5.11 -15.75 -2.23
C VAL A 57 -5.58 -16.87 -1.30
N GLU A 58 -6.88 -16.88 -0.93
CA GLU A 58 -7.49 -17.90 -0.08
C GLU A 58 -7.43 -19.29 -0.72
N ASP A 59 -7.81 -19.42 -1.99
CA ASP A 59 -7.78 -20.67 -2.76
C ASP A 59 -6.35 -21.23 -2.86
N PHE A 60 -5.36 -20.37 -3.15
CA PHE A 60 -3.95 -20.77 -3.17
C PHE A 60 -3.51 -21.29 -1.80
N LEU A 61 -3.86 -20.57 -0.74
CA LEU A 61 -3.46 -20.93 0.61
C LEU A 61 -4.07 -22.25 1.08
N ASP A 62 -5.27 -22.59 0.66
CA ASP A 62 -5.89 -23.87 0.96
C ASP A 62 -5.07 -25.05 0.39
N GLU A 63 -4.50 -24.86 -0.78
CA GLU A 63 -3.60 -25.85 -1.39
C GLU A 63 -2.21 -25.81 -0.75
N TYR A 64 -1.66 -24.63 -0.53
CA TYR A 64 -0.34 -24.43 0.08
C TYR A 64 -0.26 -25.05 1.49
N MET A 65 -1.26 -24.82 2.33
CA MET A 65 -1.34 -25.38 3.68
C MET A 65 -1.45 -26.91 3.65
N ARG A 66 -2.21 -27.49 2.73
CA ARG A 66 -2.30 -28.94 2.58
C ARG A 66 -0.97 -29.57 2.17
N ARG A 67 -0.16 -28.87 1.38
CA ARG A 67 1.17 -29.33 0.98
C ARG A 67 2.20 -29.19 2.09
N ASN A 68 1.97 -28.27 3.04
CA ASN A 68 2.90 -27.94 4.13
C ASN A 68 2.30 -28.14 5.53
N PRO A 69 1.81 -29.35 5.90
CA PRO A 69 1.04 -29.57 7.13
C PRO A 69 1.84 -29.38 8.42
N ASN A 70 3.16 -29.42 8.35
CA ASN A 70 4.05 -29.28 9.51
C ASN A 70 4.82 -27.95 9.50
N MET A 71 4.37 -26.96 8.72
CA MET A 71 5.00 -25.66 8.64
C MET A 71 5.00 -24.96 10.01
N LYS A 72 6.14 -24.40 10.37
CA LYS A 72 6.26 -23.58 11.58
C LYS A 72 6.15 -22.12 11.19
N VAL A 73 5.22 -21.42 11.82
CA VAL A 73 4.96 -20.00 11.56
C VAL A 73 5.33 -19.20 12.79
N ASP A 74 6.41 -18.43 12.66
CA ASP A 74 6.76 -17.39 13.63
C ASP A 74 6.05 -16.09 13.25
N ASN A 75 5.32 -15.50 14.18
CA ASN A 75 4.46 -14.35 13.90
C ASN A 75 5.23 -13.14 13.37
N LYS A 76 6.45 -12.92 13.83
CA LYS A 76 7.19 -11.69 13.53
C LYS A 76 8.07 -11.79 12.30
N SER A 77 8.47 -13.01 11.94
CA SER A 77 9.49 -13.25 10.91
C SER A 77 9.01 -14.16 9.78
N PHE A 78 7.76 -14.62 9.83
CA PHE A 78 7.25 -15.47 8.76
C PHE A 78 7.21 -14.69 7.44
N SER A 79 7.75 -15.31 6.41
CA SER A 79 7.64 -14.87 5.02
C SER A 79 7.69 -16.10 4.13
N ILE A 80 6.86 -16.12 3.09
CA ILE A 80 6.96 -17.13 2.04
C ILE A 80 8.28 -17.00 1.30
N THR A 81 8.75 -18.09 0.72
CA THR A 81 9.98 -18.10 -0.10
C THR A 81 9.70 -17.66 -1.53
N ASP A 82 10.77 -17.32 -2.29
CA ASP A 82 10.66 -17.05 -3.72
C ASP A 82 9.98 -18.19 -4.48
N LYS A 83 10.30 -19.44 -4.11
CA LYS A 83 9.70 -20.64 -4.70
C LYS A 83 8.20 -20.75 -4.40
N ASP A 84 7.76 -20.34 -3.22
CA ASP A 84 6.34 -20.31 -2.87
C ASP A 84 5.61 -19.27 -3.71
N TYR A 85 6.23 -18.10 -3.93
CA TYR A 85 5.67 -17.09 -4.80
C TYR A 85 5.64 -17.51 -6.27
N GLU A 86 6.66 -18.19 -6.77
CA GLU A 86 6.63 -18.81 -8.11
C GLU A 86 5.46 -19.79 -8.23
N SER A 87 5.21 -20.60 -7.20
CA SER A 87 4.05 -21.51 -7.17
C SER A 87 2.72 -20.75 -7.17
N PHE A 88 2.67 -19.57 -6.55
CA PHE A 88 1.49 -18.70 -6.65
C PHE A 88 1.30 -18.15 -8.07
N ILE A 89 2.37 -17.74 -8.74
CA ILE A 89 2.31 -17.30 -10.14
C ILE A 89 1.81 -18.45 -11.05
N GLU A 90 2.30 -19.67 -10.85
CA GLU A 90 1.84 -20.86 -11.58
C GLU A 90 0.34 -21.12 -11.30
N PHE A 91 -0.09 -21.02 -10.05
CA PHE A 91 -1.50 -21.15 -9.67
C PHE A 91 -2.38 -20.09 -10.35
N MET A 92 -1.84 -18.89 -10.56
CA MET A 92 -2.56 -17.79 -11.22
C MET A 92 -2.59 -17.90 -12.76
N ALA A 93 -1.86 -18.83 -13.38
CA ALA A 93 -1.68 -18.87 -14.84
C ALA A 93 -3.02 -19.01 -15.59
N ASP A 94 -3.93 -19.85 -15.10
CA ASP A 94 -5.24 -20.15 -15.69
C ASP A 94 -6.40 -19.32 -15.12
N LYS A 95 -6.13 -18.46 -14.12
CA LYS A 95 -7.16 -17.63 -13.48
C LYS A 95 -7.46 -16.38 -14.32
N ASP A 96 -8.73 -16.03 -14.40
CA ASP A 96 -9.17 -14.79 -15.03
C ASP A 96 -9.15 -13.66 -13.99
N VAL A 97 -8.36 -12.62 -14.27
CA VAL A 97 -8.27 -11.43 -13.40
C VAL A 97 -8.81 -10.25 -14.19
N PRO A 98 -10.08 -9.86 -13.98
CA PRO A 98 -10.73 -8.78 -14.69
C PRO A 98 -10.24 -7.41 -14.19
N TYR A 99 -8.92 -7.17 -14.29
CA TYR A 99 -8.30 -5.94 -13.84
C TYR A 99 -8.03 -5.00 -15.01
N GLU A 100 -8.65 -3.84 -14.94
CA GLU A 100 -8.35 -2.72 -15.82
C GLU A 100 -7.49 -1.71 -15.08
N SER A 101 -6.23 -1.58 -15.51
CA SER A 101 -5.33 -0.62 -14.88
C SER A 101 -5.74 0.82 -15.23
N GLN A 102 -5.48 1.76 -14.30
CA GLN A 102 -5.67 3.20 -14.53
C GLN A 102 -4.91 3.66 -15.79
N THR A 103 -3.72 3.08 -16.03
CA THR A 103 -2.92 3.36 -17.23
C THR A 103 -3.64 2.95 -18.51
N ARG A 104 -4.33 1.81 -18.52
CA ARG A 104 -5.12 1.38 -19.67
C ARG A 104 -6.31 2.30 -19.91
N MET A 105 -7.05 2.65 -18.87
CA MET A 105 -8.15 3.59 -18.96
C MET A 105 -7.68 4.98 -19.48
N ALA A 106 -6.52 5.45 -19.00
CA ALA A 106 -5.92 6.70 -19.49
C ALA A 106 -5.52 6.61 -20.96
N LEU A 107 -4.96 5.47 -21.41
CA LEU A 107 -4.64 5.26 -22.82
C LEU A 107 -5.90 5.26 -23.70
N GLU A 108 -6.95 4.60 -23.30
CA GLU A 108 -8.22 4.60 -24.02
C GLU A 108 -8.86 5.99 -24.10
N LEU A 109 -8.76 6.75 -22.99
CA LEU A 109 -9.21 8.15 -22.99
C LEU A 109 -8.37 8.99 -23.97
N LEU A 110 -7.03 8.83 -23.95
CA LEU A 110 -6.13 9.52 -24.86
C LEU A 110 -6.44 9.18 -26.33
N GLN A 111 -6.62 7.90 -26.66
CA GLN A 111 -7.01 7.46 -28.01
C GLN A 111 -8.31 8.10 -28.47
N ARG A 112 -9.31 8.12 -27.60
CA ARG A 112 -10.61 8.73 -27.88
C ARG A 112 -10.49 10.24 -28.11
N THR A 113 -9.74 10.94 -27.27
CA THR A 113 -9.53 12.39 -27.36
C THR A 113 -8.74 12.75 -28.62
N ALA A 114 -7.64 12.03 -28.89
CA ALA A 114 -6.84 12.24 -30.10
C ALA A 114 -7.67 12.10 -31.38
N LYS A 115 -8.56 11.10 -31.42
CA LYS A 115 -9.50 10.92 -32.56
C LYS A 115 -10.49 12.08 -32.70
N GLN A 116 -11.02 12.60 -31.60
CA GLN A 116 -11.94 13.74 -31.60
C GLN A 116 -11.26 15.02 -32.08
N GLU A 117 -9.99 15.21 -31.70
CA GLU A 117 -9.19 16.38 -32.05
C GLU A 117 -8.41 16.21 -33.38
N ARG A 118 -8.54 15.05 -34.06
CA ARG A 118 -7.88 14.73 -35.33
C ARG A 118 -6.35 14.68 -35.23
N TYR A 119 -5.83 14.22 -34.08
CA TYR A 119 -4.41 13.91 -33.85
C TYR A 119 -4.10 12.43 -33.93
N ASP A 120 -5.09 11.58 -34.19
CA ASP A 120 -4.98 10.12 -34.22
C ASP A 120 -3.89 9.64 -35.18
N ASP A 121 -3.77 10.22 -36.38
CA ASP A 121 -2.72 9.87 -37.33
C ASP A 121 -1.30 10.20 -36.78
N ASN A 122 -1.16 11.32 -36.06
CA ASN A 122 0.12 11.76 -35.51
C ASN A 122 0.61 10.89 -34.35
N PHE A 123 -0.31 10.30 -33.59
CA PHE A 123 0.01 9.50 -32.41
C PHE A 123 -0.16 8.00 -32.63
N ALA A 124 -0.57 7.58 -33.83
CA ALA A 124 -0.94 6.18 -34.10
C ALA A 124 0.17 5.18 -33.74
N GLU A 125 1.41 5.46 -34.10
CA GLU A 125 2.55 4.57 -33.83
C GLU A 125 2.90 4.55 -32.35
N ASP A 126 2.92 5.70 -31.68
CA ASP A 126 3.22 5.83 -30.25
C ASP A 126 2.16 5.13 -29.40
N LEU A 127 0.88 5.33 -29.72
CA LEU A 127 -0.24 4.68 -29.04
C LEU A 127 -0.18 3.15 -29.19
N LYS A 128 0.16 2.66 -30.39
CA LYS A 128 0.32 1.25 -30.66
C LYS A 128 1.51 0.64 -29.88
N GLN A 129 2.61 1.37 -29.76
CA GLN A 129 3.75 0.93 -28.95
C GLN A 129 3.39 0.85 -27.47
N ILE A 130 2.66 1.85 -26.94
CA ILE A 130 2.19 1.83 -25.53
C ILE A 130 1.22 0.67 -25.34
N GLU A 131 0.25 0.48 -26.23
CA GLU A 131 -0.70 -0.62 -26.17
C GLU A 131 -0.02 -1.99 -26.17
N SER A 132 1.02 -2.15 -26.99
CA SER A 132 1.79 -3.39 -27.05
C SER A 132 2.52 -3.72 -25.75
N LYS A 133 2.97 -2.68 -25.03
CA LYS A 133 3.61 -2.83 -23.70
C LYS A 133 2.61 -3.14 -22.58
N LEU A 134 1.33 -2.85 -22.80
CA LEU A 134 0.26 -3.11 -21.83
C LEU A 134 -0.45 -4.46 -22.06
N LYS A 135 0.02 -5.30 -22.97
CA LYS A 135 -0.68 -6.55 -23.36
C LYS A 135 -0.69 -7.63 -22.29
N ASP A 136 0.37 -7.75 -21.52
CA ASP A 136 0.51 -8.83 -20.51
C ASP A 136 0.38 -8.32 -19.09
N GLN A 137 -0.72 -7.59 -18.83
CA GLN A 137 -0.91 -6.89 -17.57
C GLN A 137 -0.98 -7.81 -16.34
N LYS A 138 -1.49 -9.05 -16.48
CA LYS A 138 -1.63 -9.96 -15.33
C LYS A 138 -0.25 -10.38 -14.81
N MET A 139 0.63 -10.85 -15.68
CA MET A 139 1.97 -11.26 -15.28
C MET A 139 2.81 -10.09 -14.78
N ASP A 140 2.78 -8.97 -15.51
CA ASP A 140 3.49 -7.75 -15.10
C ASP A 140 3.02 -7.26 -13.73
N ASN A 141 1.70 -7.30 -13.47
CA ASN A 141 1.15 -6.89 -12.18
C ASN A 141 1.49 -7.87 -11.05
N LEU A 142 1.50 -9.19 -11.30
CA LEU A 142 1.97 -10.16 -10.33
C LEU A 142 3.43 -9.92 -9.94
N LEU A 143 4.27 -9.49 -10.87
CA LEU A 143 5.67 -9.17 -10.59
C LEU A 143 5.84 -7.79 -9.95
N ASN A 144 5.15 -6.77 -10.45
CA ASN A 144 5.28 -5.39 -9.98
C ASN A 144 4.74 -5.18 -8.57
N TYR A 145 3.66 -5.90 -8.22
CA TYR A 145 3.01 -5.81 -6.91
C TYR A 145 3.34 -7.01 -6.00
N ARG A 146 4.46 -7.70 -6.31
CA ARG A 146 4.88 -8.90 -5.60
C ARG A 146 4.93 -8.69 -4.08
N ALA A 147 5.57 -7.63 -3.61
CA ALA A 147 5.72 -7.37 -2.19
C ALA A 147 4.38 -7.26 -1.46
N GLU A 148 3.43 -6.54 -2.04
CA GLU A 148 2.08 -6.38 -1.49
C GLU A 148 1.30 -7.71 -1.47
N ILE A 149 1.46 -8.52 -2.51
CA ILE A 149 0.81 -9.84 -2.61
C ILE A 149 1.44 -10.82 -1.60
N GLU A 150 2.77 -10.80 -1.45
CA GLU A 150 3.47 -11.57 -0.42
C GLU A 150 3.01 -11.19 0.98
N ASP A 151 2.82 -9.91 1.26
CA ASP A 151 2.32 -9.43 2.55
C ASP A 151 0.90 -9.95 2.83
N LEU A 152 0.02 -9.96 1.84
CA LEU A 152 -1.32 -10.56 1.96
C LEU A 152 -1.26 -12.06 2.26
N ILE A 153 -0.42 -12.79 1.52
CA ILE A 153 -0.22 -14.24 1.71
C ILE A 153 0.35 -14.50 3.10
N ASN A 154 1.38 -13.76 3.51
CA ASN A 154 2.03 -13.92 4.82
C ASN A 154 1.06 -13.66 5.97
N ALA A 155 0.30 -12.57 5.91
CA ALA A 155 -0.70 -12.22 6.92
C ALA A 155 -1.76 -13.31 7.05
N ASP A 156 -2.21 -13.90 5.93
CA ASP A 156 -3.25 -14.93 5.94
C ASP A 156 -2.71 -16.29 6.43
N VAL A 157 -1.46 -16.64 6.10
CA VAL A 157 -0.78 -17.82 6.70
C VAL A 157 -0.68 -17.66 8.22
N VAL A 158 -0.25 -16.49 8.69
CA VAL A 158 -0.15 -16.20 10.12
C VAL A 158 -1.53 -16.25 10.78
N LEU A 159 -2.57 -15.71 10.13
CA LEU A 159 -3.94 -15.75 10.61
C LEU A 159 -4.44 -17.19 10.82
N ARG A 160 -4.19 -18.07 9.85
CA ARG A 160 -4.61 -19.48 9.88
C ARG A 160 -3.91 -20.30 10.97
N HIS A 161 -2.64 -19.95 11.30
CA HIS A 161 -1.86 -20.65 12.33
C HIS A 161 -2.06 -20.07 13.73
N ASN A 162 -2.02 -18.74 13.85
CA ASN A 162 -1.85 -18.04 15.12
C ASN A 162 -2.99 -17.04 15.40
N TYR A 163 -4.06 -17.11 14.62
CA TYR A 163 -5.25 -16.27 14.74
C TYR A 163 -4.95 -14.77 14.69
N TYR A 164 -5.90 -13.96 15.07
CA TYR A 164 -5.83 -12.51 14.98
C TYR A 164 -4.66 -11.90 15.77
N ARG A 165 -4.32 -12.50 16.90
CA ARG A 165 -3.16 -12.08 17.69
C ARG A 165 -1.86 -12.20 16.91
N GLY A 166 -1.70 -13.32 16.18
CA GLY A 166 -0.54 -13.54 15.33
C GLY A 166 -0.40 -12.47 14.26
N VAL A 167 -1.51 -12.11 13.59
CA VAL A 167 -1.52 -11.05 12.56
C VAL A 167 -1.12 -9.69 13.14
N VAL A 168 -1.62 -9.33 14.32
CA VAL A 168 -1.22 -8.08 14.99
C VAL A 168 0.29 -8.06 15.27
N GLU A 169 0.84 -9.17 15.80
CA GLU A 169 2.28 -9.28 16.06
C GLU A 169 3.10 -9.22 14.76
N HIS A 170 2.60 -9.80 13.67
CA HIS A 170 3.21 -9.76 12.33
C HIS A 170 3.25 -8.34 11.78
N ASN A 171 2.12 -7.68 11.73
CA ASN A 171 2.00 -6.34 11.16
C ASN A 171 2.80 -5.29 11.93
N ILE A 172 2.82 -5.36 13.28
CA ILE A 172 3.60 -4.43 14.10
C ILE A 172 5.10 -4.52 13.77
N ALA A 173 5.61 -5.69 13.41
CA ALA A 173 7.02 -5.88 13.10
C ALA A 173 7.48 -5.14 11.83
N SER A 174 6.57 -4.88 10.89
CA SER A 174 6.82 -4.20 9.62
C SER A 174 6.17 -2.82 9.50
N ASP A 175 5.31 -2.43 10.45
CA ASP A 175 4.60 -1.14 10.43
C ASP A 175 5.57 0.04 10.46
N SER A 176 5.60 0.81 9.36
CA SER A 176 6.49 1.97 9.18
C SER A 176 6.33 3.02 10.28
N THR A 177 5.10 3.22 10.77
CA THR A 177 4.79 4.16 11.85
C THR A 177 5.36 3.69 13.18
N VAL A 178 5.19 2.40 13.49
CA VAL A 178 5.73 1.79 14.71
C VAL A 178 7.26 1.80 14.69
N LEU A 179 7.87 1.40 13.58
CA LEU A 179 9.32 1.41 13.42
C LEU A 179 9.90 2.81 13.58
N LYS A 180 9.24 3.83 13.00
CA LYS A 180 9.65 5.23 13.15
C LYS A 180 9.49 5.76 14.56
N ALA A 181 8.43 5.36 15.25
CA ALA A 181 8.23 5.71 16.65
C ALA A 181 9.31 5.08 17.56
N VAL A 182 9.66 3.81 17.32
CA VAL A 182 10.73 3.12 18.06
C VAL A 182 12.09 3.80 17.81
N GLU A 183 12.42 4.11 16.55
CA GLU A 183 13.64 4.87 16.19
C GLU A 183 13.72 6.19 16.95
N LEU A 184 12.61 6.95 16.95
CA LEU A 184 12.56 8.25 17.59
C LEU A 184 12.70 8.16 19.11
N LEU A 185 12.00 7.23 19.75
CA LEU A 185 12.07 7.03 21.19
C LEU A 185 13.44 6.51 21.63
N GLY A 186 14.14 5.76 20.77
CA GLY A 186 15.52 5.35 21.00
C GLY A 186 16.54 6.49 20.92
N ASN A 187 16.17 7.63 20.34
CA ASN A 187 17.01 8.83 20.24
C ASN A 187 16.44 9.98 21.12
N GLY A 188 16.73 9.91 22.41
CA GLY A 188 16.21 10.87 23.39
C GLY A 188 16.54 12.35 23.09
N GLU A 189 17.70 12.63 22.48
CA GLU A 189 18.07 14.00 22.08
C GLU A 189 17.18 14.51 20.96
N ARG A 190 16.95 13.69 19.92
CA ARG A 190 16.07 14.04 18.81
C ARG A 190 14.63 14.23 19.30
N TYR A 191 14.14 13.31 20.14
CA TYR A 191 12.82 13.40 20.75
C TYR A 191 12.66 14.69 21.56
N ALA A 192 13.62 15.01 22.46
CA ALA A 192 13.60 16.23 23.24
C ALA A 192 13.68 17.50 22.39
N ARG A 193 14.40 17.47 21.26
CA ARG A 193 14.48 18.59 20.31
C ARG A 193 13.13 18.86 19.68
N ILE A 194 12.47 17.83 19.14
CA ILE A 194 11.14 17.95 18.52
C ILE A 194 10.13 18.57 19.50
N LEU A 195 10.17 18.15 20.78
CA LEU A 195 9.28 18.72 21.78
C LEU A 195 9.59 20.20 22.15
N ARG A 196 10.82 20.65 21.89
CA ARG A 196 11.26 22.03 22.20
C ARG A 196 11.21 22.96 21.00
N GLU A 197 11.35 22.42 19.77
CA GLU A 197 11.40 23.23 18.55
C GLU A 197 10.07 23.94 18.33
N GLN A 198 10.15 25.25 18.25
CA GLN A 198 9.11 26.10 17.71
C GLN A 198 9.19 25.97 16.19
N ASP A 199 8.14 25.47 15.59
CA ASP A 199 7.76 25.52 14.19
C ASP A 199 8.83 26.05 13.19
N THR A 200 9.50 25.16 12.46
CA THR A 200 10.28 25.50 11.28
C THR A 200 9.76 24.77 10.03
N GLN A 201 8.50 24.40 9.99
CA GLN A 201 7.90 23.88 8.75
C GLN A 201 6.75 24.80 8.29
N LYS A 202 7.15 25.95 7.73
CA LYS A 202 6.44 26.57 6.63
C LYS A 202 7.26 26.26 5.37
N ASN A 203 6.83 25.25 4.62
CA ASN A 203 6.90 25.17 3.16
C ASN A 203 6.04 24.03 2.71
#